data_d86ba5dfada3697500c32cae588bff21
#
_entry.id   d86ba5dfada3697500c32cae588bff21
#
_cell.length_a   1.000
_cell.length_b   1.000
_cell.length_c   1.000
_cell.angle_alpha   90.00
_cell.angle_beta   90.00
_cell.angle_gamma   90.00
#
_symmetry.space_group_name_H-M   'P 1'
#
loop_
_entity.id
_entity.type
_entity.pdbx_description
1 polymer ?
#
loop_
_entity_poly.entity_id
_entity_poly.type
_entity_poly.pdbx_seq_one_letter_code
_entity_poly.pdbx_strand_id
1 'polypeptide(L)'
;MYLTAQEFTERLTALSAITGGEHKRTLVARALEQAHAALDAELSKRYTLPIDLSAVPQRTRDLLKRWAFYFAVRELLGLQDVSVSREEQSGLSEILEMVGAQVQEYCTGGALLDGVPSRSRVRVGYGELSE
;
A
#
# COMPACT_ATOMS: atom_id res chain seq x y z
N MET A 1 -3.25 -3.88 9.89
CA MET A 1 -2.07 -3.06 9.58
C MET A 1 -1.01 -3.92 8.92
N TYR A 2 -0.50 -3.46 7.79
CA TYR A 2 0.44 -4.26 7.00
C TYR A 2 1.89 -3.91 7.29
N LEU A 3 2.14 -2.70 7.79
CA LEU A 3 3.49 -2.21 8.00
C LEU A 3 3.50 -1.39 9.28
N THR A 4 4.46 -1.68 10.18
CA THR A 4 4.59 -0.92 11.41
C THR A 4 5.38 0.37 11.15
N ALA A 5 5.27 1.33 12.09
CA ALA A 5 6.01 2.58 11.97
C ALA A 5 7.53 2.31 11.96
N GLN A 6 7.98 1.33 12.74
CA GLN A 6 9.40 1.00 12.77
C GLN A 6 9.84 0.43 11.43
N GLU A 7 9.08 -0.50 10.86
CA GLU A 7 9.40 -1.08 9.56
C GLU A 7 9.44 0.00 8.49
N PHE A 8 8.47 0.91 8.53
CA PHE A 8 8.44 1.99 7.55
C PHE A 8 9.66 2.89 7.67
N THR A 9 10.03 3.26 8.91
CA THR A 9 11.18 4.13 9.14
C THR A 9 12.47 3.45 8.65
N GLU A 10 12.62 2.16 8.91
CA GLU A 10 13.81 1.44 8.46
C GLU A 10 13.90 1.41 6.93
N ARG A 11 12.78 1.14 6.27
CA ARG A 11 12.76 1.11 4.81
C ARG A 11 12.98 2.49 4.22
N LEU A 12 12.46 3.52 4.87
CA LEU A 12 12.63 4.89 4.42
C LEU A 12 14.08 5.32 4.52
N THR A 13 14.76 4.93 5.60
CA THR A 13 16.18 5.20 5.77
C THR A 13 16.99 4.54 4.67
N ALA A 14 16.67 3.29 4.35
CA ALA A 14 17.37 2.56 3.29
C ALA A 14 17.16 3.21 1.92
N LEU A 15 15.99 3.80 1.71
CA LEU A 15 15.69 4.49 0.46
C LEU A 15 16.53 5.74 0.29
N SER A 16 16.85 6.43 1.38
CA SER A 16 17.68 7.62 1.47
C SER A 16 17.29 8.74 0.49
N ALA A 17 16.14 8.65 -0.13
CA ALA A 17 15.66 9.66 -1.07
C ALA A 17 14.81 10.72 -0.39
N ILE A 18 14.35 10.44 0.82
CA ILE A 18 13.43 11.32 1.55
C ILE A 18 14.08 11.72 2.86
N THR A 19 14.14 13.01 3.11
CA THR A 19 14.63 13.53 4.38
C THR A 19 13.48 14.26 5.06
N GLY A 20 13.41 14.15 6.37
CA GLY A 20 12.34 14.78 7.14
C GLY A 20 12.89 15.58 8.30
N GLY A 21 12.04 16.43 8.87
CA GLY A 21 12.38 17.23 10.01
C GLY A 21 12.24 16.46 11.32
N GLU A 22 12.33 17.19 12.40
CA GLU A 22 12.26 16.60 13.73
C GLU A 22 10.86 16.09 14.08
N HIS A 23 9.85 16.61 13.41
CA HIS A 23 8.48 16.16 13.60
C HIS A 23 8.15 14.93 12.75
N LYS A 24 9.18 14.25 12.31
CA LYS A 24 9.07 13.10 11.42
C LYS A 24 8.16 12.00 11.96
N ARG A 25 8.20 11.78 13.28
CA ARG A 25 7.38 10.72 13.89
C ARG A 25 5.89 10.95 13.64
N THR A 26 5.46 12.19 13.85
CA THR A 26 4.06 12.55 13.64
C THR A 26 3.68 12.39 12.18
N LEU A 27 4.55 12.85 11.28
CA LEU A 27 4.31 12.72 9.85
C LEU A 27 4.26 11.27 9.42
N VAL A 28 5.16 10.45 9.93
CA VAL A 28 5.19 9.03 9.61
C VAL A 28 3.92 8.34 10.09
N ALA A 29 3.50 8.62 11.33
CA ALA A 29 2.30 8.00 11.87
C ALA A 29 1.08 8.35 11.05
N ARG A 30 0.95 9.63 10.66
CA ARG A 30 -0.17 10.08 9.84
C ARG A 30 -0.12 9.45 8.45
N ALA A 31 1.06 9.43 7.84
CA ALA A 31 1.21 8.87 6.51
C ALA A 31 0.84 7.39 6.49
N LEU A 32 1.27 6.65 7.51
CA LEU A 32 0.94 5.23 7.61
C LEU A 32 -0.56 5.01 7.81
N GLU A 33 -1.18 5.80 8.66
CA GLU A 33 -2.61 5.68 8.89
C GLU A 33 -3.39 5.91 7.59
N GLN A 34 -3.04 6.96 6.87
CA GLN A 34 -3.70 7.26 5.60
C GLN A 34 -3.41 6.21 4.54
N ALA A 35 -2.17 5.71 4.53
CA ALA A 35 -1.78 4.70 3.56
C ALA A 35 -2.54 3.41 3.77
N HIS A 36 -2.66 2.97 5.03
CA HIS A 36 -3.39 1.75 5.33
C HIS A 36 -4.87 1.89 4.97
N ALA A 37 -5.46 3.05 5.24
CA ALA A 37 -6.86 3.30 4.88
C ALA A 37 -7.04 3.27 3.36
N ALA A 38 -6.13 3.89 2.62
CA ALA A 38 -6.20 3.92 1.17
C ALA A 38 -6.02 2.52 0.57
N LEU A 39 -5.06 1.76 1.11
CA LEU A 39 -4.80 0.41 0.63
C LEU A 39 -5.99 -0.50 0.93
N ASP A 40 -6.55 -0.41 2.13
CA ASP A 40 -7.73 -1.19 2.48
C ASP A 40 -8.91 -0.86 1.58
N ALA A 41 -9.06 0.40 1.20
CA ALA A 41 -10.13 0.80 0.29
C ALA A 41 -9.98 0.10 -1.06
N GLU A 42 -8.74 -0.02 -1.56
CA GLU A 42 -8.51 -0.74 -2.81
C GLU A 42 -8.73 -2.25 -2.64
N LEU A 43 -8.19 -2.81 -1.57
CA LEU A 43 -8.29 -4.25 -1.33
C LEU A 43 -9.74 -4.69 -1.12
N SER A 44 -10.56 -3.84 -0.53
CA SER A 44 -11.95 -4.18 -0.24
C SER A 44 -12.77 -4.40 -1.51
N LYS A 45 -12.27 -3.96 -2.66
CA LYS A 45 -12.96 -4.18 -3.92
C LYS A 45 -13.02 -5.65 -4.30
N ARG A 46 -12.09 -6.47 -3.78
CA ARG A 46 -12.02 -7.89 -4.16
C ARG A 46 -11.91 -8.81 -2.95
N TYR A 47 -11.28 -8.37 -1.87
CA TYR A 47 -10.92 -9.26 -0.77
C TYR A 47 -11.72 -8.96 0.47
N THR A 48 -11.87 -9.99 1.31
CA THR A 48 -12.52 -9.84 2.61
C THR A 48 -11.51 -9.28 3.61
N LEU A 49 -11.85 -8.17 4.24
CA LEU A 49 -10.97 -7.53 5.23
C LEU A 49 -11.51 -7.73 6.62
N PRO A 50 -10.64 -7.72 7.64
CA PRO A 50 -9.19 -7.56 7.56
C PRO A 50 -8.50 -8.82 7.05
N ILE A 51 -7.31 -8.65 6.48
CA ILE A 51 -6.51 -9.78 6.02
C ILE A 51 -5.69 -10.30 7.19
N ASP A 52 -5.78 -11.60 7.43
CA ASP A 52 -4.99 -12.24 8.47
C ASP A 52 -3.59 -12.52 7.93
N LEU A 53 -2.65 -11.66 8.29
CA LEU A 53 -1.28 -11.77 7.78
C LEU A 53 -0.58 -13.03 8.21
N SER A 54 -1.01 -13.65 9.33
CA SER A 54 -0.41 -14.88 9.78
C SER A 54 -0.84 -16.08 8.94
N ALA A 55 -1.94 -15.93 8.21
CA ALA A 55 -2.49 -17.03 7.42
C ALA A 55 -2.09 -17.00 5.96
N VAL A 56 -1.40 -15.94 5.51
CA VAL A 56 -1.03 -15.80 4.10
C VAL A 56 0.44 -16.17 3.90
N PRO A 57 0.83 -16.57 2.66
CA PRO A 57 2.24 -16.87 2.38
C PRO A 57 3.12 -15.64 2.53
N GLN A 58 4.42 -15.90 2.72
CA GLN A 58 5.39 -14.82 2.89
C GLN A 58 5.37 -13.85 1.70
N ARG A 59 5.26 -14.36 0.48
CA ARG A 59 5.23 -13.48 -0.69
C ARG A 59 4.05 -12.53 -0.68
N THR A 60 2.91 -12.96 -0.17
CA THR A 60 1.74 -12.09 -0.05
C THR A 60 1.97 -11.04 1.03
N ARG A 61 2.56 -11.43 2.16
CA ARG A 61 2.91 -10.46 3.20
C ARG A 61 3.88 -9.42 2.68
N ASP A 62 4.90 -9.86 1.95
CA ASP A 62 5.91 -8.95 1.40
C ASP A 62 5.28 -7.97 0.42
N LEU A 63 4.35 -8.47 -0.39
CA LEU A 63 3.67 -7.63 -1.37
C LEU A 63 2.81 -6.57 -0.68
N LEU A 64 2.06 -6.97 0.34
CA LEU A 64 1.22 -6.04 1.09
C LEU A 64 2.07 -4.99 1.81
N LYS A 65 3.20 -5.41 2.38
CA LYS A 65 4.10 -4.46 3.03
C LYS A 65 4.71 -3.49 2.04
N ARG A 66 5.07 -3.98 0.85
CA ARG A 66 5.60 -3.12 -0.21
C ARG A 66 4.57 -2.07 -0.63
N TRP A 67 3.34 -2.50 -0.83
CA TRP A 67 2.29 -1.56 -1.21
C TRP A 67 2.04 -0.53 -0.12
N ALA A 68 1.96 -0.99 1.15
CA ALA A 68 1.76 -0.07 2.27
C ALA A 68 2.90 0.94 2.36
N PHE A 69 4.13 0.48 2.15
CA PHE A 69 5.30 1.36 2.17
C PHE A 69 5.17 2.47 1.12
N TYR A 70 4.89 2.11 -0.12
CA TYR A 70 4.86 3.12 -1.18
C TYR A 70 3.62 4.00 -1.10
N PHE A 71 2.51 3.47 -0.60
CA PHE A 71 1.36 4.32 -0.32
C PHE A 71 1.71 5.36 0.75
N ALA A 72 2.45 4.96 1.79
CA ALA A 72 2.88 5.89 2.83
C ALA A 72 3.90 6.91 2.31
N VAL A 73 4.81 6.47 1.43
CA VAL A 73 5.74 7.40 0.79
C VAL A 73 4.98 8.45 -0.01
N ARG A 74 3.96 8.02 -0.74
CA ARG A 74 3.13 8.95 -1.50
C ARG A 74 2.47 9.98 -0.58
N GLU A 75 1.97 9.52 0.59
CA GLU A 75 1.38 10.44 1.55
C GLU A 75 2.40 11.43 2.09
N LEU A 76 3.60 10.95 2.39
CA LEU A 76 4.66 11.83 2.87
C LEU A 76 5.04 12.89 1.84
N LEU A 77 5.11 12.51 0.57
CA LEU A 77 5.45 13.46 -0.48
C LEU A 77 4.41 14.56 -0.63
N GLY A 78 3.18 14.29 -0.20
CA GLY A 78 2.14 15.29 -0.18
C GLY A 78 2.18 16.21 1.01
N LEU A 79 3.06 15.95 1.99
CA LEU A 79 3.19 16.79 3.17
C LEU A 79 4.35 17.76 2.98
N GLN A 80 4.15 19.01 3.42
CA GLN A 80 5.09 20.07 3.08
C GLN A 80 6.42 19.98 3.79
N ASP A 81 6.50 19.20 4.87
CA ASP A 81 7.71 19.14 5.68
C ASP A 81 8.68 18.07 5.23
N VAL A 82 8.45 17.48 4.06
CA VAL A 82 9.32 16.44 3.53
C VAL A 82 10.01 16.98 2.29
N SER A 83 11.34 16.82 2.26
CA SER A 83 12.16 17.27 1.15
C SER A 83 12.69 16.10 0.35
N VAL A 84 12.63 16.21 -0.97
CA VAL A 84 13.15 15.20 -1.88
C VAL A 84 13.78 15.94 -3.04
N SER A 85 14.95 15.47 -3.48
CA SER A 85 15.58 16.08 -4.65
C SER A 85 14.71 15.85 -5.89
N ARG A 86 14.88 16.71 -6.89
CA ARG A 86 14.06 16.61 -8.10
C ARG A 86 14.26 15.28 -8.82
N GLU A 87 15.49 14.83 -8.89
CA GLU A 87 15.81 13.58 -9.58
C GLU A 87 15.22 12.37 -8.83
N GLU A 88 15.37 12.38 -7.52
CA GLU A 88 14.80 11.31 -6.70
C GLU A 88 13.29 11.32 -6.74
N GLN A 89 12.70 12.50 -6.78
CA GLN A 89 11.26 12.61 -6.89
C GLN A 89 10.74 12.02 -8.19
N SER A 90 11.47 12.24 -9.28
CA SER A 90 11.09 11.67 -10.58
C SER A 90 11.14 10.15 -10.54
N GLY A 91 12.21 9.58 -9.97
CA GLY A 91 12.33 8.14 -9.83
C GLY A 91 11.25 7.56 -8.95
N LEU A 92 10.93 8.25 -7.85
CA LEU A 92 9.86 7.80 -6.96
C LEU A 92 8.50 7.85 -7.65
N SER A 93 8.25 8.87 -8.48
CA SER A 93 6.99 8.97 -9.20
C SER A 93 6.77 7.76 -10.10
N GLU A 94 7.82 7.31 -10.77
CA GLU A 94 7.72 6.12 -11.62
C GLU A 94 7.39 4.88 -10.79
N ILE A 95 8.07 4.72 -9.66
CA ILE A 95 7.81 3.57 -8.78
C ILE A 95 6.38 3.62 -8.25
N LEU A 96 5.92 4.81 -7.85
CA LEU A 96 4.56 4.95 -7.32
C LEU A 96 3.52 4.61 -8.38
N GLU A 97 3.77 4.98 -9.63
CA GLU A 97 2.87 4.59 -10.71
C GLU A 97 2.86 3.09 -10.93
N MET A 98 4.02 2.46 -10.88
CA MET A 98 4.12 1.02 -11.03
C MET A 98 3.39 0.29 -9.91
N VAL A 99 3.57 0.75 -8.68
CA VAL A 99 2.90 0.16 -7.53
C VAL A 99 1.39 0.33 -7.65
N GLY A 100 0.95 1.53 -8.03
CA GLY A 100 -0.48 1.78 -8.23
C GLY A 100 -1.09 0.86 -9.27
N ALA A 101 -0.40 0.66 -10.39
CA ALA A 101 -0.86 -0.25 -11.43
C ALA A 101 -0.90 -1.69 -10.93
N GLN A 102 0.09 -2.10 -10.13
CA GLN A 102 0.13 -3.43 -9.56
C GLN A 102 -1.04 -3.65 -8.61
N VAL A 103 -1.32 -2.67 -7.76
CA VAL A 103 -2.46 -2.77 -6.84
C VAL A 103 -3.76 -2.92 -7.63
N GLN A 104 -3.93 -2.15 -8.69
CA GLN A 104 -5.13 -2.26 -9.52
C GLN A 104 -5.24 -3.64 -10.16
N GLU A 105 -4.12 -4.18 -10.62
CA GLU A 105 -4.12 -5.50 -11.23
C GLU A 105 -4.58 -6.58 -10.24
N TYR A 106 -4.16 -6.47 -8.98
CA TYR A 106 -4.53 -7.44 -7.95
C TYR A 106 -5.92 -7.18 -7.37
N CYS A 107 -6.39 -5.95 -7.41
CA CYS A 107 -7.68 -5.60 -6.80
C CYS A 107 -8.83 -5.58 -7.79
N THR A 108 -8.57 -5.35 -9.07
CA THR A 108 -9.63 -5.30 -10.07
C THR A 108 -9.27 -6.00 -11.37
N GLY A 109 -8.02 -6.45 -11.52
CA GLY A 109 -7.54 -7.09 -12.73
C GLY A 109 -7.49 -8.60 -12.62
N GLY A 110 -6.54 -9.20 -13.33
CA GLY A 110 -6.44 -10.65 -13.45
C GLY A 110 -5.59 -11.33 -12.37
N ALA A 111 -4.80 -10.58 -11.62
CA ALA A 111 -3.93 -11.17 -10.60
C ALA A 111 -4.67 -11.32 -9.29
N LEU A 112 -4.31 -12.34 -8.52
CA LEU A 112 -4.94 -12.61 -7.22
C LEU A 112 -3.86 -12.77 -6.16
N LEU A 113 -4.15 -12.22 -4.97
CA LEU A 113 -3.29 -12.41 -3.81
C LEU A 113 -3.45 -13.84 -3.28
N ASP A 114 -2.34 -14.53 -3.14
CA ASP A 114 -2.36 -15.89 -2.62
C ASP A 114 -2.76 -15.89 -1.15
N GLY A 115 -3.64 -16.81 -0.81
CA GLY A 115 -4.02 -17.05 0.58
C GLY A 115 -4.97 -16.03 1.17
N VAL A 116 -5.43 -15.06 0.39
CA VAL A 116 -6.37 -14.05 0.87
C VAL A 116 -7.76 -14.38 0.35
N PRO A 117 -8.75 -14.52 1.24
CA PRO A 117 -10.11 -14.81 0.78
C PRO A 117 -10.69 -13.68 -0.04
N SER A 118 -11.25 -14.02 -1.19
CA SER A 118 -11.96 -13.06 -2.02
C SER A 118 -13.34 -12.81 -1.45
N ARG A 119 -13.87 -11.62 -1.70
CA ARG A 119 -15.24 -11.33 -1.32
C ARG A 119 -16.19 -12.20 -2.13
N SER A 120 -17.18 -12.70 -1.47
CA SER A 120 -18.18 -13.48 -2.12
C SER A 120 -18.93 -12.63 -3.11
N ARG A 121 -19.02 -13.13 -4.34
CA ARG A 121 -19.83 -12.48 -5.29
C ARG A 121 -21.21 -12.91 -5.15
N VAL A 122 -21.87 -12.22 -5.10
CA VAL A 122 -23.16 -12.67 -4.85
C VAL A 122 -24.07 -12.49 -6.04
N ARG A 123 -23.11 -12.82 -6.30
CA ARG A 123 -23.35 -12.72 -7.15
C ARG A 123 -23.76 -12.43 -7.77
N VAL A 124 -23.91 -12.39 -7.96
CA VAL A 124 -24.08 -12.23 -8.76
C VAL A 124 -24.26 -12.00 -9.46
N GLY A 125 -24.77 -12.05 -9.37
CA GLY A 125 -24.99 -11.98 -10.28
C GLY A 125 -24.98 -11.80 -10.70
N TYR A 126 -25.35 -12.15 -10.39
CA TYR A 126 -25.27 -12.14 -11.14
C TYR A 126 -24.89 -12.10 -11.64
N GLY A 127 -25.34 -11.94 -11.18
CA GLY A 127 -25.01 -12.04 -11.92
C GLY A 127 -24.57 -11.96 -11.96
N GLU A 128 -24.81 -12.33 -11.48
CA GLU A 128 -24.48 -12.38 -11.83
C GLU A 128 -23.91 -12.22 -11.96
N LEU A 129 -24.60 -12.35 -11.54
CA LEU A 129 -24.23 -12.35 -11.87
C LEU A 129 -23.67 -12.19 -11.98
N SER A 130 -24.06 -12.17 -11.66
CA SER A 130 -23.64 -12.11 -12.04
C SER A 130 -23.25 -11.93 -12.07
N GLU A 131 -23.45 -12.09 -11.62
CA GLU A 131 -23.33 -11.95 -11.88
C GLU A 131 -23.16 -11.70 -12.16
#